data_02664039eb08470399f9a5834224a2e6
#
_entry.id   02664039eb08470399f9a5834224a2e6
#
_cell.length_a   1.000
_cell.length_b   1.000
_cell.length_c   1.000
_cell.angle_alpha   90.00
_cell.angle_beta   90.00
_cell.angle_gamma   90.00
#
_symmetry.space_group_name_H-M   'P 1'
#
loop_
_entity.id
_entity.type
_entity.pdbx_description
1 polymer ?
#
loop_
_entity_poly.entity_id
_entity_poly.type
_entity_poly.pdbx_seq_one_letter_code
_entity_poly.pdbx_strand_id
1 'polypeptide(L)'
;MTQSIVHVAVGVIIDDSGHVLLGRRLKGTHLAGYWEFPGGKVEPDETVLQALDRELKEELDIRIGATSPLIDVKHDYGDKQVWLDVHRVLEWQGTAKGVEGQPLAWVGIDSLSEFQVPDANAPIMAEVRKLLTSV
;
A
#
# COMPACT_ATOMS: atom_id res chain seq x y z
N MET A 1 6.33 23.45 -18.85
CA MET A 1 5.06 22.79 -18.46
C MET A 1 5.25 22.10 -17.13
N THR A 2 4.30 22.28 -16.26
CA THR A 2 4.32 21.62 -14.96
C THR A 2 3.87 20.16 -15.10
N GLN A 3 4.57 19.27 -14.43
CA GLN A 3 4.15 17.89 -14.34
C GLN A 3 2.89 17.81 -13.47
N SER A 4 2.00 16.89 -13.81
CA SER A 4 0.88 16.57 -12.92
C SER A 4 1.39 15.70 -11.78
N ILE A 5 0.79 15.91 -10.60
CA ILE A 5 1.12 15.12 -9.41
C ILE A 5 -0.05 14.19 -9.12
N VAL A 6 0.22 12.90 -9.08
CA VAL A 6 -0.78 11.89 -8.72
C VAL A 6 -0.56 11.53 -7.25
N HIS A 7 -1.47 11.93 -6.40
CA HIS A 7 -1.42 11.67 -4.96
C HIS A 7 -2.07 10.32 -4.67
N VAL A 8 -1.32 9.40 -4.09
CA VAL A 8 -1.78 8.02 -3.82
C VAL A 8 -1.68 7.74 -2.33
N ALA A 9 -2.78 7.27 -1.76
CA ALA A 9 -2.82 6.81 -0.38
C ALA A 9 -2.40 5.34 -0.34
N VAL A 10 -1.44 5.01 0.51
CA VAL A 10 -0.91 3.64 0.63
C VAL A 10 -1.00 3.20 2.08
N GLY A 11 -1.48 1.98 2.31
CA GLY A 11 -1.57 1.41 3.65
C GLY A 11 -0.57 0.30 3.88
N VAL A 12 0.14 0.38 4.99
CA VAL A 12 0.99 -0.72 5.48
C VAL A 12 0.25 -1.35 6.65
N ILE A 13 -0.19 -2.58 6.46
CA ILE A 13 -0.99 -3.33 7.43
C ILE A 13 -0.16 -4.49 7.93
N ILE A 14 0.19 -4.46 9.22
CA ILE A 14 1.00 -5.50 9.85
C ILE A 14 0.15 -6.15 10.94
N ASP A 15 0.03 -7.48 10.89
CA ASP A 15 -0.75 -8.21 11.87
C ASP A 15 0.05 -8.48 13.16
N ASP A 16 -0.61 -9.10 14.14
CA ASP A 16 -0.01 -9.38 15.44
C ASP A 16 1.15 -10.39 15.37
N SER A 17 1.24 -11.13 14.28
CA SER A 17 2.31 -12.12 14.08
C SER A 17 3.51 -11.54 13.33
N GLY A 18 3.50 -10.25 13.02
CA GLY A 18 4.60 -9.60 12.31
C GLY A 18 4.62 -9.89 10.82
N HIS A 19 3.44 -10.00 10.19
CA HIS A 19 3.29 -10.20 8.76
C HIS A 19 2.64 -8.96 8.15
N VAL A 20 3.17 -8.52 7.01
CA VAL A 20 2.61 -7.38 6.26
C VAL A 20 1.72 -7.89 5.14
N LEU A 21 0.63 -7.17 4.88
CA LEU A 21 -0.32 -7.54 3.83
C LEU A 21 0.11 -6.97 2.48
N LEU A 22 0.23 -7.84 1.49
CA LEU A 22 0.47 -7.48 0.10
C LEU A 22 -0.62 -8.05 -0.79
N GLY A 23 -0.94 -7.34 -1.87
CA GLY A 23 -1.86 -7.81 -2.90
C GLY A 23 -1.13 -7.92 -4.23
N ARG A 24 -1.48 -8.91 -5.03
CA ARG A 24 -0.87 -9.09 -6.35
C ARG A 24 -1.68 -8.36 -7.41
N ARG A 25 -0.99 -7.59 -8.25
CA ARG A 25 -1.63 -6.87 -9.35
C ARG A 25 -2.20 -7.86 -10.35
N LEU A 26 -3.44 -7.60 -10.77
CA LEU A 26 -4.18 -8.50 -11.63
C LEU A 26 -3.66 -8.47 -13.08
N LYS A 27 -3.90 -9.57 -13.78
CA LYS A 27 -3.62 -9.71 -15.21
C LYS A 27 -4.31 -8.59 -15.98
N GLY A 28 -3.63 -8.00 -16.96
CA GLY A 28 -4.19 -6.92 -17.77
C GLY A 28 -3.98 -5.53 -17.21
N THR A 29 -3.45 -5.41 -16.00
CA THR A 29 -3.10 -4.12 -15.41
C THR A 29 -1.62 -3.83 -15.63
N HIS A 30 -1.23 -2.57 -15.44
CA HIS A 30 0.18 -2.17 -15.47
C HIS A 30 0.95 -2.93 -14.39
N LEU A 31 2.11 -3.49 -14.74
CA LEU A 31 2.94 -4.28 -13.83
C LEU A 31 2.20 -5.50 -13.25
N ALA A 32 1.38 -6.15 -14.07
CA ALA A 32 0.66 -7.36 -13.66
C ALA A 32 1.63 -8.41 -13.10
N GLY A 33 1.22 -9.07 -12.02
CA GLY A 33 2.03 -10.08 -11.36
C GLY A 33 2.98 -9.54 -10.29
N TYR A 34 3.22 -8.23 -10.26
CA TYR A 34 3.94 -7.61 -9.16
C TYR A 34 3.03 -7.54 -7.93
N TRP A 35 3.65 -7.53 -6.75
CA TRP A 35 2.95 -7.36 -5.49
C TRP A 35 2.99 -5.89 -5.10
N GLU A 36 2.00 -5.44 -4.35
CA GLU A 36 1.92 -4.05 -3.92
C GLU A 36 1.27 -3.92 -2.54
N PHE A 37 1.52 -2.80 -1.91
CA PHE A 37 0.79 -2.41 -0.70
C PHE A 37 -0.58 -1.88 -1.12
N PRO A 38 -1.64 -2.19 -0.36
CA PRO A 38 -2.99 -1.74 -0.74
C PRO A 38 -3.14 -0.23 -0.65
N GLY A 39 -4.01 0.31 -1.47
CA GLY A 39 -4.29 1.73 -1.51
C GLY A 39 -4.78 2.18 -2.88
N GLY A 40 -4.79 3.47 -3.10
CA GLY A 40 -5.22 4.03 -4.37
C GLY A 40 -5.19 5.55 -4.37
N LYS A 41 -5.64 6.14 -5.48
CA LYS A 41 -5.58 7.58 -5.69
C LYS A 41 -6.48 8.34 -4.73
N VAL A 42 -5.96 9.47 -4.25
CA VAL A 42 -6.72 10.42 -3.45
C VAL A 42 -7.56 11.27 -4.40
N GLU A 43 -8.87 11.31 -4.17
CA GLU A 43 -9.79 12.12 -4.96
C GLU A 43 -9.70 13.60 -4.53
N PRO A 44 -10.10 14.56 -5.40
CA PRO A 44 -9.95 16.00 -5.08
C PRO A 44 -10.59 16.44 -3.78
N ASP A 45 -11.69 15.80 -3.38
CA ASP A 45 -12.45 16.20 -2.19
C ASP A 45 -12.10 15.39 -0.96
N GLU A 46 -11.06 14.54 -1.03
CA GLU A 46 -10.70 13.64 0.06
C GLU A 46 -9.41 14.06 0.74
N THR A 47 -9.33 13.80 2.04
CA THR A 47 -8.02 13.74 2.72
C THR A 47 -7.38 12.40 2.38
N VAL A 48 -6.07 12.27 2.62
CA VAL A 48 -5.37 11.01 2.37
C VAL A 48 -5.97 9.86 3.17
N LEU A 49 -6.38 10.11 4.43
CA LEU A 49 -6.96 9.05 5.27
C LEU A 49 -8.36 8.67 4.83
N GLN A 50 -9.14 9.62 4.32
CA GLN A 50 -10.45 9.32 3.74
C GLN A 50 -10.29 8.43 2.50
N ALA A 51 -9.32 8.76 1.64
CA ALA A 51 -9.02 7.97 0.46
C ALA A 51 -8.56 6.56 0.85
N LEU A 52 -7.68 6.46 1.85
CA LEU A 52 -7.18 5.18 2.30
C LEU A 52 -8.31 4.29 2.83
N ASP A 53 -9.19 4.84 3.67
CA ASP A 53 -10.34 4.09 4.19
C ASP A 53 -11.24 3.60 3.06
N ARG A 54 -11.56 4.47 2.11
CA ARG A 54 -12.37 4.12 0.95
C ARG A 54 -11.73 3.03 0.11
N GLU A 55 -10.45 3.18 -0.22
CA GLU A 55 -9.74 2.21 -1.06
C GLU A 55 -9.63 0.84 -0.37
N LEU A 56 -9.31 0.81 0.92
CA LEU A 56 -9.20 -0.45 1.64
C LEU A 56 -10.55 -1.12 1.83
N LYS A 57 -11.62 -0.33 1.93
CA LYS A 57 -12.97 -0.89 1.95
C LYS A 57 -13.31 -1.54 0.60
N GLU A 58 -12.99 -0.86 -0.51
CA GLU A 58 -13.25 -1.36 -1.86
C GLU A 58 -12.41 -2.59 -2.18
N GLU A 59 -11.12 -2.57 -1.85
CA GLU A 59 -10.18 -3.61 -2.24
C GLU A 59 -10.17 -4.81 -1.30
N LEU A 60 -10.35 -4.58 0.02
CA LEU A 60 -10.11 -5.58 1.06
C LEU A 60 -11.31 -5.83 1.96
N ASP A 61 -12.35 -5.03 1.87
CA ASP A 61 -13.52 -5.08 2.74
C ASP A 61 -13.18 -4.88 4.22
N ILE A 62 -12.26 -3.96 4.50
CA ILE A 62 -11.92 -3.57 5.87
C ILE A 62 -12.15 -2.07 6.07
N ARG A 63 -12.36 -1.67 7.31
CA ARG A 63 -12.46 -0.26 7.71
C ARG A 63 -11.27 0.07 8.61
N ILE A 64 -10.58 1.14 8.30
CA ILE A 64 -9.41 1.52 9.08
C ILE A 64 -9.81 2.34 10.30
N GLY A 65 -9.04 2.16 11.37
CA GLY A 65 -9.13 2.97 12.59
C GLY A 65 -7.89 3.85 12.72
N ALA A 66 -7.17 3.69 13.81
CA ALA A 66 -5.96 4.47 14.08
C ALA A 66 -4.88 4.20 13.03
N THR A 67 -4.20 5.26 12.61
CA THR A 67 -3.10 5.21 11.65
C THR A 67 -1.93 6.05 12.13
N SER A 68 -0.77 5.84 11.51
CA SER A 68 0.42 6.63 11.78
C SER A 68 1.15 6.89 10.46
N PRO A 69 1.59 8.13 10.20
CA PRO A 69 2.38 8.39 8.99
C PRO A 69 3.65 7.57 8.99
N LEU A 70 4.02 7.01 7.84
CA LEU A 70 5.21 6.17 7.73
C LEU A 70 6.28 6.81 6.85
N ILE A 71 5.97 7.10 5.59
CA ILE A 71 6.93 7.66 4.65
C ILE A 71 6.19 8.31 3.48
N ASP A 72 6.82 9.33 2.89
CA ASP A 72 6.39 9.91 1.62
C ASP A 72 7.40 9.49 0.56
N VAL A 73 6.91 8.95 -0.55
CA VAL A 73 7.76 8.58 -1.67
C VAL A 73 7.28 9.34 -2.90
N LYS A 74 8.17 10.13 -3.49
CA LYS A 74 7.87 10.84 -4.74
C LYS A 74 8.71 10.24 -5.84
N HIS A 75 8.03 9.79 -6.88
CA HIS A 75 8.68 9.17 -8.03
C HIS A 75 8.31 9.92 -9.30
N ASP A 76 9.33 10.32 -10.06
CA ASP A 76 9.19 11.11 -11.28
C ASP A 76 9.25 10.18 -12.50
N TYR A 77 8.14 10.10 -13.23
CA TYR A 77 8.05 9.30 -14.44
C TYR A 77 8.27 10.12 -15.71
N GLY A 78 8.68 11.39 -15.59
CA GLY A 78 8.91 12.30 -16.71
C GLY A 78 7.70 13.15 -17.05
N ASP A 79 6.60 12.52 -17.42
CA ASP A 79 5.34 13.20 -17.75
C ASP A 79 4.49 13.51 -16.51
N LYS A 80 4.74 12.80 -15.42
CA LYS A 80 4.01 12.98 -14.16
C LYS A 80 4.88 12.58 -12.99
N GLN A 81 4.55 13.12 -11.82
CA GLN A 81 5.10 12.65 -10.56
C GLN A 81 4.04 11.86 -9.81
N VAL A 82 4.45 10.79 -9.15
CA VAL A 82 3.57 10.04 -8.26
C VAL A 82 4.05 10.27 -6.82
N TRP A 83 3.12 10.66 -5.97
CA TRP A 83 3.38 10.84 -4.55
C TRP A 83 2.69 9.72 -3.80
N LEU A 84 3.47 8.78 -3.28
CA LEU A 84 2.98 7.71 -2.43
C LEU A 84 3.00 8.21 -0.99
N ASP A 85 1.81 8.47 -0.46
CA ASP A 85 1.60 8.99 0.89
C ASP A 85 1.25 7.80 1.78
N VAL A 86 2.27 7.28 2.48
CA VAL A 86 2.21 5.97 3.11
C VAL A 86 1.92 6.08 4.59
N HIS A 87 0.90 5.38 5.04
CA HIS A 87 0.48 5.35 6.44
C HIS A 87 0.44 3.93 6.94
N ARG A 88 0.91 3.72 8.16
CA ARG A 88 0.75 2.44 8.83
C ARG A 88 -0.65 2.39 9.42
N VAL A 89 -1.37 1.32 9.13
CA VAL A 89 -2.71 1.09 9.68
C VAL A 89 -2.55 0.32 10.98
N LEU A 90 -2.80 0.99 12.10
CA LEU A 90 -2.61 0.41 13.43
C LEU A 90 -3.80 -0.41 13.90
N GLU A 91 -5.00 -0.03 13.44
CA GLU A 91 -6.24 -0.71 13.80
C GLU A 91 -7.15 -0.80 12.59
N TRP A 92 -7.85 -1.90 12.45
CA TRP A 92 -8.85 -2.07 11.41
C TRP A 92 -9.92 -3.04 11.87
N GLN A 93 -11.10 -2.95 11.24
CA GLN A 93 -12.22 -3.85 11.46
C GLN A 93 -12.43 -4.69 10.21
N GLY A 94 -12.76 -5.96 10.40
CA GLY A 94 -13.01 -6.88 9.31
C GLY A 94 -11.81 -7.77 9.02
N THR A 95 -12.03 -8.74 8.15
CA THR A 95 -10.98 -9.65 7.69
C THR A 95 -10.67 -9.32 6.25
N ALA A 96 -9.42 -9.01 5.95
CA ALA A 96 -9.00 -8.63 4.60
C ALA A 96 -9.31 -9.73 3.59
N LYS A 97 -9.91 -9.35 2.48
CA LYS A 97 -10.27 -10.24 1.36
C LYS A 97 -9.85 -9.61 0.06
N GLY A 98 -9.49 -10.42 -0.93
CA GLY A 98 -9.26 -9.93 -2.29
C GLY A 98 -10.59 -9.70 -2.99
N VAL A 99 -11.25 -8.58 -2.70
CA VAL A 99 -12.60 -8.27 -3.20
C VAL A 99 -12.65 -8.24 -4.73
N GLU A 100 -11.56 -7.81 -5.35
CA GLU A 100 -11.46 -7.71 -6.81
C GLU A 100 -10.91 -8.98 -7.46
N GLY A 101 -10.76 -10.05 -6.68
CA GLY A 101 -10.19 -11.30 -7.14
C GLY A 101 -8.67 -11.35 -7.08
N GLN A 102 -8.04 -10.30 -6.55
CA GLN A 102 -6.59 -10.26 -6.43
C GLN A 102 -6.11 -11.21 -5.32
N PRO A 103 -5.03 -11.96 -5.56
CA PRO A 103 -4.41 -12.76 -4.50
C PRO A 103 -3.86 -11.86 -3.40
N LEU A 104 -4.00 -12.29 -2.16
CA LEU A 104 -3.42 -11.60 -1.00
C LEU A 104 -2.38 -12.49 -0.34
N ALA A 105 -1.39 -11.89 0.30
CA ALA A 105 -0.41 -12.61 1.09
C ALA A 105 -0.06 -11.82 2.34
N TRP A 106 -0.02 -12.51 3.47
CA TRP A 106 0.55 -11.98 4.71
C TRP A 106 1.99 -12.46 4.77
N VAL A 107 2.94 -11.54 4.72
CA VAL A 107 4.35 -11.86 4.47
C VAL A 107 5.22 -11.47 5.66
N GLY A 108 5.97 -12.44 6.18
CA GLY A 108 6.94 -12.20 7.26
C GLY A 108 8.28 -11.75 6.70
N ILE A 109 9.15 -11.28 7.61
CA ILE A 109 10.46 -10.74 7.23
C ILE A 109 11.31 -11.72 6.43
N ASP A 110 11.24 -13.01 6.75
CA ASP A 110 12.06 -14.02 6.09
C ASP A 110 11.68 -14.28 4.65
N SER A 111 10.43 -14.00 4.27
CA SER A 111 9.91 -14.24 2.92
C SER A 111 9.74 -12.96 2.12
N LEU A 112 9.96 -11.80 2.73
CA LEU A 112 9.63 -10.52 2.11
C LEU A 112 10.38 -10.30 0.79
N SER A 113 11.63 -10.74 0.69
CA SER A 113 12.43 -10.58 -0.53
C SER A 113 11.94 -11.43 -1.71
N GLU A 114 11.07 -12.41 -1.45
CA GLU A 114 10.50 -13.25 -2.51
C GLU A 114 9.34 -12.55 -3.25
N PHE A 115 8.88 -11.42 -2.73
CA PHE A 115 7.74 -10.69 -3.28
C PHE A 115 8.24 -9.48 -4.05
N GLN A 116 8.14 -9.52 -5.37
CA GLN A 116 8.61 -8.45 -6.23
C GLN A 116 7.61 -7.29 -6.25
N VAL A 117 8.08 -6.10 -5.87
CA VAL A 117 7.27 -4.88 -5.89
C VAL A 117 7.82 -3.92 -6.93
N PRO A 118 6.98 -3.00 -7.47
CA PRO A 118 7.47 -1.98 -8.39
C PRO A 118 8.56 -1.12 -7.74
N ASP A 119 9.47 -0.58 -8.56
CA ASP A 119 10.62 0.19 -8.07
C ASP A 119 10.26 1.35 -7.15
N ALA A 120 9.14 2.03 -7.44
CA ALA A 120 8.69 3.14 -6.60
C ALA A 120 8.34 2.71 -5.17
N ASN A 121 8.09 1.42 -4.97
CA ASN A 121 7.75 0.87 -3.65
C ASN A 121 8.98 0.41 -2.85
N ALA A 122 10.18 0.45 -3.45
CA ALA A 122 11.38 0.01 -2.74
C ALA A 122 11.62 0.75 -1.41
N PRO A 123 11.45 2.09 -1.33
CA PRO A 123 11.59 2.77 -0.04
C PRO A 123 10.57 2.34 1.00
N ILE A 124 9.35 2.00 0.56
CA ILE A 124 8.31 1.50 1.47
C ILE A 124 8.74 0.14 2.01
N MET A 125 9.24 -0.72 1.13
CA MET A 125 9.72 -2.05 1.52
C MET A 125 10.84 -1.95 2.56
N ALA A 126 11.74 -0.98 2.41
CA ALA A 126 12.82 -0.74 3.36
C ALA A 126 12.28 -0.37 4.74
N GLU A 127 11.26 0.51 4.79
CA GLU A 127 10.63 0.88 6.05
C GLU A 127 9.89 -0.30 6.68
N VAL A 128 9.21 -1.11 5.87
CA VAL A 128 8.51 -2.30 6.36
C VAL A 128 9.51 -3.29 6.98
N ARG A 129 10.68 -3.48 6.35
CA ARG A 129 11.73 -4.35 6.92
C ARG A 129 12.14 -3.90 8.30
N LYS A 130 12.28 -2.58 8.51
CA LYS A 130 12.62 -2.03 9.83
C LYS A 130 11.53 -2.33 10.84
N LEU A 131 10.26 -2.17 10.45
CA LEU A 131 9.12 -2.43 11.33
C LEU A 131 9.04 -3.91 11.71
N LEU A 132 9.28 -4.82 10.77
CA LEU A 132 9.18 -6.26 11.01
C LEU A 132 10.37 -6.79 11.82
N THR A 133 11.50 -6.11 11.83
CA THR A 133 12.67 -6.49 12.61
C THR A 133 12.74 -5.80 13.97
N SER A 134 11.94 -4.78 14.18
CA SER A 134 11.80 -4.09 15.48
C SER A 134 11.00 -4.94 16.42
N VAL A 135 11.58 -5.31 17.52
CA VAL A 135 10.90 -6.14 18.52
C VAL A 135 10.66 -5.32 19.77
#